data_b021b9bccfa352555daae222df0da2a5
#
_entry.id   b021b9bccfa352555daae222df0da2a5
#
_cell.length_a   1.000
_cell.length_b   1.000
_cell.length_c   1.000
_cell.angle_alpha   90.00
_cell.angle_beta   90.00
_cell.angle_gamma   90.00
#
_symmetry.space_group_name_H-M   'P 1'
#
loop_
_entity.id
_entity.type
_entity.pdbx_description
1 polymer ?
#
loop_
_entity_poly.entity_id
_entity_poly.type
_entity_poly.pdbx_seq_one_letter_code
_entity_poly.pdbx_strand_id
1 'polypeptide(L)'
;MNTTGAARRWIRYGTAALLCSVLALTGILTPDRPPTYVGTKAASLKAGNAKGAAQSVRGIYVSGWVAGNHAKMNQLRQLLRDTDLNAVVIDVKNDFGRLTYRSGAADVKRSGADQTPTIPNIKQLLHKLHQEHVYTIGRVVVFKDPYLAKKQPQLAIRRQDGGVWLDGHGRPWVDPYRQEVWKYNINIAAEAAKLGFDEIQFDYVRFPEGITSKHVKLANANGWTRAEAIRQFLHQAKSPVHRNGAKVSADVFGLVTSASDDMGIGQRWRSIGQEVDYISPMIYPSHYGNGIYGVRDPDMHPYAIVSHAMADAKKRNQAMAASGLKPAKLRPWLQSFTATWVHPHMVYDKQAVKEQIKALHDQGVNDFLLWSAACKYNYR
;
A
#
# COMPACT_ATOMS: atom_id res chain seq x y z
N MET A 1 17.34 -2.06 -33.12
CA MET A 1 16.24 -1.11 -32.97
C MET A 1 16.01 -0.90 -31.48
N ASN A 2 16.38 0.28 -30.97
CA ASN A 2 16.67 0.55 -29.57
C ASN A 2 15.40 0.87 -28.75
N THR A 3 14.92 -0.08 -27.97
CA THR A 3 13.83 0.12 -26.99
C THR A 3 14.32 0.47 -25.56
N THR A 4 15.64 0.57 -25.37
CA THR A 4 16.28 0.85 -24.06
C THR A 4 16.26 2.32 -23.64
N GLY A 5 15.94 3.25 -24.54
CA GLY A 5 15.93 4.69 -24.25
C GLY A 5 14.71 5.19 -23.50
N ALA A 6 13.55 4.61 -23.73
CA ALA A 6 12.29 5.05 -23.14
C ALA A 6 12.20 4.76 -21.63
N ALA A 7 12.58 3.56 -21.18
CA ALA A 7 12.52 3.17 -19.78
C ALA A 7 13.42 4.05 -18.86
N ARG A 8 14.59 4.46 -19.35
CA ARG A 8 15.50 5.33 -18.57
C ARG A 8 15.01 6.77 -18.38
N ARG A 9 14.13 7.24 -19.25
CA ARG A 9 13.61 8.61 -19.17
C ARG A 9 12.48 8.75 -18.12
N TRP A 10 11.80 7.66 -17.80
CA TRP A 10 10.67 7.62 -16.87
C TRP A 10 11.09 7.68 -15.40
N ILE A 11 12.28 7.18 -15.07
CA ILE A 11 12.81 7.17 -13.69
C ILE A 11 13.08 8.58 -13.15
N ARG A 12 13.29 9.58 -14.01
CA ARG A 12 13.59 10.96 -13.58
C ARG A 12 12.37 11.75 -13.09
N TYR A 13 11.15 11.33 -13.43
CA TYR A 13 9.91 12.03 -13.05
C TYR A 13 9.16 11.37 -11.87
N GLY A 14 9.51 10.15 -11.49
CA GLY A 14 8.87 9.44 -10.37
C GLY A 14 9.30 9.93 -8.98
N THR A 15 10.41 10.67 -8.88
CA THR A 15 10.94 11.11 -7.57
C THR A 15 10.22 12.33 -6.97
N ALA A 16 9.38 13.02 -7.71
CA ALA A 16 8.66 14.21 -7.23
C ALA A 16 7.37 13.92 -6.45
N ALA A 17 6.88 12.67 -6.46
CA ALA A 17 5.49 12.37 -6.11
C ALA A 17 5.26 11.84 -4.67
N LEU A 18 6.24 11.86 -3.78
CA LEU A 18 6.10 11.40 -2.39
C LEU A 18 6.32 12.50 -1.34
N LEU A 19 5.96 13.73 -1.67
CA LEU A 19 5.90 14.85 -0.73
C LEU A 19 4.52 14.90 -0.05
N CYS A 20 4.28 14.05 0.95
CA CYS A 20 3.29 14.33 1.99
C CYS A 20 4.02 14.99 3.16
N SER A 21 4.32 16.28 3.00
CA SER A 21 4.75 17.15 4.10
C SER A 21 3.55 17.43 5.00
N VAL A 22 3.70 17.16 6.28
CA VAL A 22 2.78 17.64 7.33
C VAL A 22 2.99 19.14 7.47
N LEU A 23 2.15 19.96 6.89
CA LEU A 23 1.98 21.37 7.23
C LEU A 23 0.90 21.45 8.31
N ALA A 24 1.33 21.73 9.55
CA ALA A 24 0.44 22.15 10.62
C ALA A 24 -0.01 23.58 10.33
N LEU A 25 -1.25 23.76 9.91
CA LEU A 25 -1.92 25.05 9.84
C LEU A 25 -2.77 25.24 11.12
N THR A 26 -2.34 26.17 11.95
CA THR A 26 -3.14 26.74 13.05
C THR A 26 -4.19 27.66 12.42
N GLY A 27 -5.43 27.24 12.40
CA GLY A 27 -6.59 28.03 11.97
C GLY A 27 -7.57 28.21 13.13
N ILE A 28 -7.87 29.46 13.43
CA ILE A 28 -8.77 29.96 14.48
C ILE A 28 -10.21 29.52 14.18
N LEU A 29 -10.85 28.89 15.17
CA LEU A 29 -12.26 28.45 15.12
C LEU A 29 -13.21 29.60 15.48
N THR A 30 -14.18 29.87 14.62
CA THR A 30 -15.44 30.54 14.97
C THR A 30 -16.56 29.49 15.04
N PRO A 31 -17.49 29.55 15.99
CA PRO A 31 -18.54 28.54 16.14
C PRO A 31 -19.74 28.86 15.29
N ASP A 32 -20.11 28.02 14.34
CA ASP A 32 -21.38 28.06 13.62
C ASP A 32 -22.35 27.00 14.14
N ARG A 33 -23.64 27.38 14.24
CA ARG A 33 -24.76 26.60 14.78
C ARG A 33 -25.14 25.46 13.84
N PRO A 34 -25.62 24.31 14.36
CA PRO A 34 -26.05 23.19 13.52
C PRO A 34 -27.46 23.41 12.93
N PRO A 35 -27.69 22.98 11.68
CA PRO A 35 -29.04 22.93 11.12
C PRO A 35 -29.80 21.67 11.62
N THR A 36 -31.09 21.90 11.94
CA THR A 36 -32.06 20.86 12.30
C THR A 36 -32.38 19.93 11.14
N TYR A 37 -32.19 18.64 11.36
CA TYR A 37 -32.46 17.59 10.37
C TYR A 37 -33.83 16.96 10.58
N VAL A 38 -34.70 17.06 9.56
CA VAL A 38 -35.98 16.34 9.49
C VAL A 38 -35.73 14.96 8.93
N GLY A 39 -36.03 13.93 9.71
CA GLY A 39 -35.76 12.53 9.33
C GLY A 39 -36.74 11.98 8.30
N THR A 40 -36.24 11.48 7.21
CA THR A 40 -36.94 10.53 6.33
C THR A 40 -36.43 9.12 6.57
N LYS A 41 -37.36 8.19 6.88
CA LYS A 41 -37.09 6.76 7.08
C LYS A 41 -36.53 6.15 5.80
N ALA A 42 -35.28 5.70 5.84
CA ALA A 42 -34.72 4.82 4.81
C ALA A 42 -35.20 3.37 5.03
N ALA A 43 -35.78 2.80 3.98
CA ALA A 43 -36.25 1.42 3.99
C ALA A 43 -35.06 0.45 4.05
N SER A 44 -35.09 -0.45 5.04
CA SER A 44 -34.16 -1.55 5.21
C SER A 44 -34.36 -2.58 4.09
N LEU A 45 -33.43 -2.67 3.15
CA LEU A 45 -33.30 -3.80 2.24
C LEU A 45 -32.53 -4.91 2.97
N LYS A 46 -33.24 -5.94 3.42
CA LYS A 46 -32.65 -7.21 3.87
C LYS A 46 -31.95 -7.87 2.68
N ALA A 47 -30.61 -7.88 2.68
CA ALA A 47 -29.83 -8.72 1.78
C ALA A 47 -30.00 -10.20 2.20
N GLY A 48 -30.63 -10.96 1.32
CA GLY A 48 -30.74 -12.41 1.47
C GLY A 48 -29.37 -13.08 1.35
N ASN A 49 -29.08 -14.02 2.25
CA ASN A 49 -27.91 -14.87 2.23
C ASN A 49 -27.84 -15.72 0.94
N ALA A 50 -27.04 -15.29 -0.04
CA ALA A 50 -26.54 -16.18 -1.07
C ALA A 50 -25.23 -16.81 -0.55
N LYS A 51 -25.27 -18.07 -0.11
CA LYS A 51 -24.09 -18.89 0.14
C LYS A 51 -23.29 -19.03 -1.17
N GLY A 52 -22.04 -18.54 -1.23
CA GLY A 52 -21.09 -19.02 -2.21
C GLY A 52 -20.11 -18.05 -2.89
N ALA A 53 -20.36 -16.75 -2.98
CA ALA A 53 -19.39 -15.80 -3.54
C ALA A 53 -18.66 -15.08 -2.40
N ALA A 54 -17.32 -15.18 -2.35
CA ALA A 54 -16.53 -14.38 -1.41
C ALA A 54 -16.84 -12.90 -1.67
N GLN A 55 -17.25 -12.18 -0.63
CA GLN A 55 -17.58 -10.74 -0.73
C GLN A 55 -16.36 -9.98 -1.23
N SER A 56 -16.54 -9.11 -2.22
CA SER A 56 -15.48 -8.22 -2.71
C SER A 56 -15.03 -7.27 -1.61
N VAL A 57 -13.72 -7.07 -1.51
CA VAL A 57 -13.09 -6.18 -0.52
C VAL A 57 -12.90 -4.79 -1.13
N ARG A 58 -13.59 -3.80 -0.57
CA ARG A 58 -13.56 -2.39 -0.99
C ARG A 58 -13.14 -1.54 0.19
N GLY A 59 -11.88 -1.11 0.19
CA GLY A 59 -11.27 -0.56 1.39
C GLY A 59 -10.76 0.87 1.27
N ILE A 60 -10.45 1.45 2.42
CA ILE A 60 -9.84 2.77 2.57
C ILE A 60 -8.57 2.66 3.43
N TYR A 61 -7.56 3.49 3.14
CA TYR A 61 -6.39 3.63 3.98
C TYR A 61 -6.70 4.45 5.24
N VAL A 62 -6.15 4.02 6.38
CA VAL A 62 -6.28 4.70 7.66
C VAL A 62 -4.91 4.75 8.35
N SER A 63 -4.32 5.94 8.46
CA SER A 63 -3.05 6.10 9.17
C SER A 63 -3.20 5.76 10.66
N GLY A 64 -2.10 5.33 11.30
CA GLY A 64 -2.11 5.05 12.73
C GLY A 64 -2.60 6.20 13.61
N TRP A 65 -2.36 7.46 13.21
CA TRP A 65 -2.87 8.65 13.89
C TRP A 65 -4.40 8.78 13.83
N VAL A 66 -4.97 8.48 12.66
CA VAL A 66 -6.42 8.52 12.46
C VAL A 66 -7.07 7.33 13.17
N ALA A 67 -6.48 6.13 13.06
CA ALA A 67 -6.98 4.93 13.73
C ALA A 67 -6.98 5.06 15.27
N GLY A 68 -6.00 5.77 15.85
CA GLY A 68 -5.94 6.05 17.29
C GLY A 68 -6.81 7.22 17.74
N ASN A 69 -7.36 8.02 16.84
CA ASN A 69 -8.24 9.14 17.16
C ASN A 69 -9.71 8.72 17.07
N HIS A 70 -10.40 8.62 18.22
CA HIS A 70 -11.78 8.14 18.30
C HIS A 70 -12.76 8.92 17.40
N ALA A 71 -12.67 10.24 17.37
CA ALA A 71 -13.60 11.06 16.57
C ALA A 71 -13.40 10.84 15.07
N LYS A 72 -12.16 10.88 14.59
CA LYS A 72 -11.82 10.63 13.17
C LYS A 72 -12.16 9.19 12.76
N MET A 73 -11.82 8.22 13.60
CA MET A 73 -12.14 6.82 13.31
C MET A 73 -13.67 6.56 13.27
N ASN A 74 -14.44 7.21 14.13
CA ASN A 74 -15.90 7.12 14.09
C ASN A 74 -16.48 7.74 12.80
N GLN A 75 -15.91 8.83 12.29
CA GLN A 75 -16.30 9.39 10.97
C GLN A 75 -16.06 8.40 9.83
N LEU A 76 -14.90 7.71 9.81
CA LEU A 76 -14.62 6.69 8.81
C LEU A 76 -15.52 5.47 8.95
N ARG A 77 -15.79 5.01 10.19
CA ARG A 77 -16.75 3.92 10.42
C ARG A 77 -18.17 4.30 9.97
N GLN A 78 -18.57 5.56 10.11
CA GLN A 78 -19.83 6.04 9.55
C GLN A 78 -19.82 6.02 8.01
N LEU A 79 -18.71 6.41 7.38
CA LEU A 79 -18.55 6.29 5.92
C LEU A 79 -18.71 4.83 5.44
N LEU A 80 -18.10 3.87 6.14
CA LEU A 80 -18.24 2.45 5.81
C LEU A 80 -19.71 1.97 5.94
N ARG A 81 -20.42 2.38 6.99
CA ARG A 81 -21.84 2.03 7.17
C ARG A 81 -22.78 2.62 6.11
N ASP A 82 -22.43 3.79 5.59
CA ASP A 82 -23.30 4.54 4.66
C ASP A 82 -22.96 4.26 3.19
N THR A 83 -21.98 3.39 2.92
CA THR A 83 -21.50 3.07 1.58
C THR A 83 -21.31 1.57 1.41
N ASP A 84 -20.86 1.15 0.23
CA ASP A 84 -20.47 -0.25 -0.05
C ASP A 84 -18.99 -0.55 0.27
N LEU A 85 -18.29 0.40 0.89
CA LEU A 85 -16.95 0.18 1.46
C LEU A 85 -17.08 -0.72 2.70
N ASN A 86 -16.23 -1.75 2.78
CA ASN A 86 -16.31 -2.79 3.80
C ASN A 86 -14.96 -3.18 4.39
N ALA A 87 -13.90 -2.41 4.11
CA ALA A 87 -12.57 -2.72 4.60
C ALA A 87 -11.77 -1.47 4.98
N VAL A 88 -10.80 -1.65 5.87
CA VAL A 88 -9.81 -0.64 6.23
C VAL A 88 -8.40 -1.20 6.17
N VAL A 89 -7.47 -0.40 5.64
CA VAL A 89 -6.03 -0.69 5.68
C VAL A 89 -5.41 0.22 6.74
N ILE A 90 -4.95 -0.37 7.83
CA ILE A 90 -4.39 0.35 8.99
C ILE A 90 -2.89 0.13 9.06
N ASP A 91 -2.10 1.20 9.24
CA ASP A 91 -0.67 1.05 9.50
C ASP A 91 -0.41 0.24 10.76
N VAL A 92 0.29 -0.87 10.62
CA VAL A 92 0.96 -1.63 11.69
C VAL A 92 2.35 -1.05 11.92
N LYS A 93 3.14 -0.94 10.84
CA LYS A 93 4.43 -0.24 10.80
C LYS A 93 4.40 0.80 9.68
N ASN A 94 4.58 2.07 10.04
CA ASN A 94 4.42 3.20 9.14
C ASN A 94 5.70 3.52 8.33
N ASP A 95 5.63 4.54 7.46
CA ASP A 95 6.73 5.01 6.58
C ASP A 95 7.95 5.58 7.32
N PHE A 96 7.87 5.77 8.63
CA PHE A 96 8.99 6.19 9.48
C PHE A 96 9.65 5.02 10.21
N GLY A 97 9.19 3.77 9.99
CA GLY A 97 9.65 2.56 10.67
C GLY A 97 9.12 2.43 12.11
N ARG A 98 8.07 3.18 12.48
CA ARG A 98 7.45 3.12 13.80
C ARG A 98 6.22 2.21 13.79
N LEU A 99 6.09 1.41 14.86
CA LEU A 99 4.85 0.67 15.09
C LEU A 99 3.79 1.61 15.67
N THR A 100 2.56 1.35 15.27
CA THR A 100 1.41 2.18 15.66
C THR A 100 0.79 1.75 16.99
N TYR A 101 1.14 0.58 17.50
CA TYR A 101 0.71 0.04 18.79
C TYR A 101 1.90 -0.56 19.58
N ARG A 102 1.70 -0.85 20.88
CA ARG A 102 2.68 -1.55 21.71
C ARG A 102 2.78 -3.02 21.29
N SER A 103 3.96 -3.44 20.85
CA SER A 103 4.24 -4.79 20.37
C SER A 103 4.71 -5.71 21.50
N GLY A 104 4.39 -6.99 21.41
CA GLY A 104 4.98 -8.04 22.24
C GLY A 104 6.27 -8.64 21.65
N ALA A 105 6.59 -8.33 20.37
CA ALA A 105 7.73 -8.90 19.68
C ALA A 105 9.07 -8.42 20.26
N ALA A 106 9.96 -9.36 20.63
CA ALA A 106 11.24 -9.05 21.29
C ALA A 106 12.14 -8.14 20.43
N ASP A 107 12.13 -8.34 19.10
CA ASP A 107 12.92 -7.53 18.16
C ASP A 107 12.45 -6.08 18.11
N VAL A 108 11.14 -5.86 18.20
CA VAL A 108 10.52 -4.52 18.27
C VAL A 108 10.89 -3.84 19.59
N LYS A 109 10.79 -4.55 20.71
CA LYS A 109 11.19 -4.01 22.02
C LYS A 109 12.66 -3.60 22.05
N ARG A 110 13.55 -4.43 21.47
CA ARG A 110 14.99 -4.08 21.37
C ARG A 110 15.24 -2.86 20.50
N SER A 111 14.50 -2.71 19.39
CA SER A 111 14.63 -1.53 18.53
C SER A 111 14.01 -0.28 19.14
N GLY A 112 12.98 -0.42 19.96
CA GLY A 112 12.17 0.68 20.49
C GLY A 112 11.22 1.31 19.46
N ALA A 113 10.90 0.60 18.39
CA ALA A 113 10.04 1.13 17.32
C ALA A 113 8.59 1.39 17.77
N ASP A 114 8.16 0.80 18.88
CA ASP A 114 6.82 0.94 19.47
C ASP A 114 6.75 1.92 20.68
N GLN A 115 7.80 2.71 20.93
CA GLN A 115 7.85 3.59 22.10
C GLN A 115 6.82 4.72 22.06
N THR A 116 6.38 5.14 20.88
CA THR A 116 5.39 6.22 20.68
C THR A 116 4.19 5.69 19.90
N PRO A 117 3.37 4.79 20.48
CA PRO A 117 2.23 4.20 19.79
C PRO A 117 1.17 5.26 19.53
N THR A 118 0.56 5.21 18.37
CA THR A 118 -0.55 6.10 17.98
C THR A 118 -1.91 5.45 18.23
N ILE A 119 -1.97 4.11 18.32
CA ILE A 119 -3.20 3.35 18.60
C ILE A 119 -3.08 2.79 20.03
N PRO A 120 -3.81 3.33 21.01
CA PRO A 120 -3.69 2.90 22.40
C PRO A 120 -4.06 1.44 22.64
N ASN A 121 -5.11 0.95 21.98
CA ASN A 121 -5.61 -0.42 22.11
C ASN A 121 -6.01 -0.99 20.76
N ILE A 122 -5.07 -1.62 20.07
CA ILE A 122 -5.30 -2.23 18.75
C ILE A 122 -6.32 -3.38 18.81
N LYS A 123 -6.32 -4.21 19.86
CA LYS A 123 -7.25 -5.32 19.99
C LYS A 123 -8.70 -4.84 20.09
N GLN A 124 -8.94 -3.79 20.87
CA GLN A 124 -10.27 -3.20 21.01
C GLN A 124 -10.74 -2.58 19.67
N LEU A 125 -9.84 -1.92 18.94
CA LEU A 125 -10.15 -1.36 17.63
C LEU A 125 -10.55 -2.45 16.63
N LEU A 126 -9.75 -3.52 16.51
CA LEU A 126 -10.04 -4.65 15.63
C LEU A 126 -11.35 -5.35 16.01
N HIS A 127 -11.56 -5.63 17.31
CA HIS A 127 -12.82 -6.22 17.80
C HIS A 127 -14.04 -5.39 17.37
N LYS A 128 -13.98 -4.06 17.53
CA LYS A 128 -15.06 -3.15 17.14
C LYS A 128 -15.32 -3.13 15.63
N LEU A 129 -14.26 -3.16 14.81
CA LEU A 129 -14.36 -3.24 13.36
C LEU A 129 -15.00 -4.56 12.91
N HIS A 130 -14.60 -5.69 13.51
CA HIS A 130 -15.18 -7.01 13.21
C HIS A 130 -16.65 -7.12 13.63
N GLN A 131 -17.05 -6.52 14.76
CA GLN A 131 -18.48 -6.42 15.14
C GLN A 131 -19.31 -5.67 14.09
N GLU A 132 -18.69 -4.77 13.32
CA GLU A 132 -19.32 -4.05 12.21
C GLU A 132 -19.09 -4.72 10.85
N HIS A 133 -18.60 -5.98 10.84
CA HIS A 133 -18.28 -6.75 9.62
C HIS A 133 -17.27 -6.06 8.68
N VAL A 134 -16.36 -5.25 9.23
CA VAL A 134 -15.30 -4.57 8.47
C VAL A 134 -14.10 -5.47 8.37
N TYR A 135 -13.64 -5.74 7.14
CA TYR A 135 -12.41 -6.48 6.85
C TYR A 135 -11.19 -5.61 7.17
N THR A 136 -10.24 -6.15 7.91
CA THR A 136 -9.10 -5.42 8.45
C THR A 136 -7.79 -5.85 7.82
N ILE A 137 -7.07 -4.90 7.19
CA ILE A 137 -5.78 -5.12 6.54
C ILE A 137 -4.71 -4.36 7.33
N GLY A 138 -3.71 -5.08 7.83
CA GLY A 138 -2.56 -4.50 8.52
C GLY A 138 -1.43 -4.19 7.55
N ARG A 139 -1.15 -2.89 7.29
CA ARG A 139 -0.06 -2.46 6.42
C ARG A 139 1.27 -2.44 7.16
N VAL A 140 2.26 -3.13 6.60
CA VAL A 140 3.64 -3.20 7.11
C VAL A 140 4.59 -2.63 6.05
N VAL A 141 5.15 -1.45 6.30
CA VAL A 141 6.21 -0.87 5.47
C VAL A 141 7.51 -1.63 5.71
N VAL A 142 8.08 -2.28 4.68
CA VAL A 142 9.15 -3.27 4.87
C VAL A 142 10.54 -2.65 4.85
N PHE A 143 11.04 -2.25 3.68
CA PHE A 143 12.44 -1.87 3.50
C PHE A 143 12.71 -0.36 3.59
N LYS A 144 11.70 0.48 3.43
CA LYS A 144 11.78 1.90 3.77
C LYS A 144 11.61 2.08 5.28
N ASP A 145 12.65 1.77 6.02
CA ASP A 145 12.65 1.81 7.49
C ASP A 145 13.78 2.69 8.02
N PRO A 146 13.59 4.03 8.00
CA PRO A 146 14.62 4.95 8.47
C PRO A 146 14.89 4.84 9.97
N TYR A 147 13.91 4.36 10.75
CA TYR A 147 14.10 4.18 12.18
C TYR A 147 15.06 3.02 12.47
N LEU A 148 14.78 1.82 11.91
CA LEU A 148 15.63 0.65 12.10
C LEU A 148 17.02 0.90 11.51
N ALA A 149 17.12 1.52 10.33
CA ALA A 149 18.37 1.85 9.68
C ALA A 149 19.26 2.80 10.51
N LYS A 150 18.66 3.71 11.27
CA LYS A 150 19.37 4.60 12.21
C LYS A 150 19.76 3.88 13.51
N LYS A 151 18.87 3.06 14.05
CA LYS A 151 19.10 2.32 15.31
C LYS A 151 20.10 1.18 15.15
N GLN A 152 20.10 0.53 13.98
CA GLN A 152 20.97 -0.58 13.63
C GLN A 152 21.62 -0.32 12.27
N PRO A 153 22.64 0.58 12.20
CA PRO A 153 23.25 0.99 10.95
C PRO A 153 23.86 -0.16 10.14
N GLN A 154 24.23 -1.27 10.79
CA GLN A 154 24.70 -2.48 10.11
C GLN A 154 23.62 -3.13 9.20
N LEU A 155 22.35 -2.85 9.43
CA LEU A 155 21.24 -3.32 8.61
C LEU A 155 20.90 -2.36 7.46
N ALA A 156 21.46 -1.15 7.46
CA ALA A 156 21.21 -0.14 6.45
C ALA A 156 21.93 -0.43 5.13
N ILE A 157 21.38 0.07 4.03
CA ILE A 157 22.10 0.15 2.75
C ILE A 157 23.35 1.03 2.95
N ARG A 158 24.50 0.56 2.46
CA ARG A 158 25.78 1.27 2.57
C ARG A 158 26.20 1.91 1.25
N ARG A 159 26.85 3.06 1.32
CA ARG A 159 27.59 3.62 0.21
C ARG A 159 28.91 2.86 0.01
N GLN A 160 29.57 3.07 -1.11
CA GLN A 160 30.87 2.45 -1.38
C GLN A 160 31.95 2.86 -0.37
N ASP A 161 31.89 4.08 0.18
CA ASP A 161 32.79 4.59 1.22
C ASP A 161 32.46 4.04 2.64
N GLY A 162 31.48 3.13 2.77
CA GLY A 162 31.06 2.55 4.02
C GLY A 162 30.04 3.37 4.83
N GLY A 163 29.73 4.59 4.42
CA GLY A 163 28.68 5.42 5.03
C GLY A 163 27.28 4.86 4.79
N VAL A 164 26.28 5.27 5.57
CA VAL A 164 24.88 4.93 5.32
C VAL A 164 24.39 5.66 4.08
N TRP A 165 23.75 4.92 3.17
CA TRP A 165 23.12 5.51 2.00
C TRP A 165 21.79 6.18 2.37
N LEU A 166 21.53 7.35 1.75
CA LEU A 166 20.30 8.11 1.96
C LEU A 166 19.59 8.28 0.60
N ASP A 167 18.26 8.21 0.63
CA ASP A 167 17.42 8.51 -0.55
C ASP A 167 17.40 10.02 -0.85
N GLY A 168 16.69 10.41 -1.92
CA GLY A 168 16.55 11.81 -2.34
C GLY A 168 15.91 12.74 -1.30
N HIS A 169 15.34 12.19 -0.22
CA HIS A 169 14.77 12.92 0.90
C HIS A 169 15.64 12.86 2.17
N GLY A 170 16.89 12.41 2.06
CA GLY A 170 17.80 12.27 3.18
C GLY A 170 17.44 11.16 4.16
N ARG A 171 16.68 10.15 3.76
CA ARG A 171 16.22 9.05 4.63
C ARG A 171 17.00 7.78 4.34
N PRO A 172 17.53 7.10 5.37
CA PRO A 172 18.16 5.80 5.19
C PRO A 172 17.10 4.71 4.98
N TRP A 173 17.50 3.67 4.26
CA TRP A 173 16.73 2.44 4.07
C TRP A 173 17.50 1.25 4.65
N VAL A 174 16.80 0.22 5.08
CA VAL A 174 17.41 -1.07 5.40
C VAL A 174 17.70 -1.86 4.13
N ASP A 175 18.72 -2.70 4.17
CA ASP A 175 19.15 -3.48 3.00
C ASP A 175 18.21 -4.68 2.77
N PRO A 176 17.51 -4.75 1.61
CA PRO A 176 16.57 -5.82 1.31
C PRO A 176 17.18 -7.22 1.18
N TYR A 177 18.51 -7.35 1.09
CA TYR A 177 19.18 -8.65 1.11
C TYR A 177 19.45 -9.19 2.52
N ARG A 178 19.29 -8.35 3.56
CA ARG A 178 19.56 -8.76 4.95
C ARG A 178 18.41 -9.60 5.51
N GLN A 179 18.70 -10.84 5.85
CA GLN A 179 17.71 -11.77 6.42
C GLN A 179 17.27 -11.36 7.84
N GLU A 180 18.11 -10.65 8.58
CA GLU A 180 17.75 -10.06 9.88
C GLU A 180 16.62 -9.04 9.73
N VAL A 181 16.63 -8.26 8.64
CA VAL A 181 15.54 -7.33 8.30
C VAL A 181 14.26 -8.10 7.94
N TRP A 182 14.40 -9.22 7.23
CA TRP A 182 13.26 -10.09 6.91
C TRP A 182 12.61 -10.62 8.19
N LYS A 183 13.41 -11.23 9.07
CA LYS A 183 12.94 -11.78 10.35
C LYS A 183 12.20 -10.73 11.17
N TYR A 184 12.76 -9.51 11.27
CA TYR A 184 12.14 -8.39 11.97
C TYR A 184 10.73 -8.09 11.43
N ASN A 185 10.58 -7.92 10.11
CA ASN A 185 9.30 -7.60 9.49
C ASN A 185 8.31 -8.77 9.51
N ILE A 186 8.79 -10.01 9.36
CA ILE A 186 7.97 -11.23 9.44
C ILE A 186 7.41 -11.41 10.87
N ASN A 187 8.21 -11.15 11.91
CA ASN A 187 7.75 -11.21 13.30
C ASN A 187 6.64 -10.17 13.58
N ILE A 188 6.79 -8.94 13.07
CA ILE A 188 5.75 -7.90 13.15
C ILE A 188 4.49 -8.35 12.42
N ALA A 189 4.61 -8.87 11.21
CA ALA A 189 3.48 -9.35 10.41
C ALA A 189 2.74 -10.51 11.09
N ALA A 190 3.47 -11.49 11.62
CA ALA A 190 2.90 -12.63 12.33
C ALA A 190 2.20 -12.20 13.63
N GLU A 191 2.76 -11.24 14.37
CA GLU A 191 2.12 -10.66 15.55
C GLU A 191 0.82 -9.94 15.16
N ALA A 192 0.84 -9.10 14.12
CA ALA A 192 -0.35 -8.38 13.67
C ALA A 192 -1.47 -9.36 13.24
N ALA A 193 -1.13 -10.42 12.51
CA ALA A 193 -2.07 -11.49 12.18
C ALA A 193 -2.66 -12.14 13.45
N LYS A 194 -1.83 -12.48 14.43
CA LYS A 194 -2.26 -13.05 15.72
C LYS A 194 -3.15 -12.10 16.53
N LEU A 195 -2.98 -10.78 16.36
CA LEU A 195 -3.82 -9.77 17.03
C LEU A 195 -5.22 -9.67 16.42
N GLY A 196 -5.45 -10.26 15.23
CA GLY A 196 -6.75 -10.36 14.59
C GLY A 196 -6.90 -9.56 13.30
N PHE A 197 -5.84 -9.07 12.66
CA PHE A 197 -5.95 -8.59 11.30
C PHE A 197 -6.31 -9.75 10.35
N ASP A 198 -7.26 -9.52 9.44
CA ASP A 198 -7.67 -10.52 8.45
C ASP A 198 -6.65 -10.71 7.33
N GLU A 199 -5.82 -9.69 7.12
CA GLU A 199 -4.78 -9.66 6.09
C GLU A 199 -3.60 -8.80 6.52
N ILE A 200 -2.39 -9.20 6.09
CA ILE A 200 -1.18 -8.40 6.20
C ILE A 200 -0.75 -7.97 4.80
N GLN A 201 -0.65 -6.67 4.62
CA GLN A 201 -0.22 -6.04 3.37
C GLN A 201 1.20 -5.49 3.52
N PHE A 202 2.13 -6.02 2.72
CA PHE A 202 3.51 -5.55 2.67
C PHE A 202 3.65 -4.40 1.66
N ASP A 203 3.99 -3.23 2.16
CA ASP A 203 4.32 -2.06 1.34
C ASP A 203 5.82 -1.76 1.40
N TYR A 204 6.35 -1.00 0.42
CA TYR A 204 7.78 -0.79 0.25
C TYR A 204 8.58 -2.11 0.27
N VAL A 205 7.96 -3.18 -0.22
CA VAL A 205 8.57 -4.49 -0.46
C VAL A 205 9.35 -4.42 -1.79
N ARG A 206 10.41 -3.59 -1.76
CA ARG A 206 11.22 -3.23 -2.92
C ARG A 206 12.54 -2.58 -2.52
N PHE A 207 13.47 -2.52 -3.46
CA PHE A 207 14.66 -1.70 -3.34
C PHE A 207 14.33 -0.21 -3.58
N PRO A 208 15.15 0.72 -3.06
CA PRO A 208 15.04 2.13 -3.43
C PRO A 208 15.29 2.33 -4.93
N GLU A 209 14.68 3.37 -5.49
CA GLU A 209 14.88 3.76 -6.87
C GLU A 209 16.28 4.32 -7.10
N GLY A 210 16.81 4.16 -8.31
CA GLY A 210 18.06 4.80 -8.77
C GLY A 210 19.33 4.27 -8.14
N ILE A 211 19.29 3.25 -7.26
CA ILE A 211 20.51 2.66 -6.70
C ILE A 211 21.20 1.72 -7.71
N THR A 212 22.52 1.86 -7.84
CA THR A 212 23.37 0.98 -8.65
C THR A 212 24.56 0.49 -7.83
N SER A 213 25.23 -0.57 -8.29
CA SER A 213 26.46 -1.07 -7.66
C SER A 213 27.58 -0.05 -7.61
N LYS A 214 27.54 1.00 -8.43
CA LYS A 214 28.49 2.11 -8.37
C LYS A 214 28.29 3.01 -7.15
N HIS A 215 27.05 3.10 -6.66
CA HIS A 215 26.69 4.01 -5.58
C HIS A 215 26.58 3.31 -4.21
N VAL A 216 26.16 2.04 -4.22
CA VAL A 216 25.87 1.31 -2.98
C VAL A 216 26.52 -0.07 -2.95
N LYS A 217 26.83 -0.50 -1.74
CA LYS A 217 27.24 -1.86 -1.40
C LYS A 217 26.08 -2.55 -0.69
N LEU A 218 25.55 -3.61 -1.29
CA LEU A 218 24.45 -4.40 -0.76
C LEU A 218 24.95 -5.75 -0.23
N ALA A 219 24.34 -6.27 0.81
CA ALA A 219 24.74 -7.51 1.49
C ALA A 219 24.19 -8.76 0.78
N ASN A 220 24.43 -8.91 -0.53
CA ASN A 220 23.91 -10.00 -1.36
C ASN A 220 24.83 -11.24 -1.29
N ALA A 221 24.87 -11.91 -0.15
CA ALA A 221 25.68 -13.12 0.04
C ALA A 221 25.19 -14.31 -0.82
N ASN A 222 23.90 -14.32 -1.20
CA ASN A 222 23.30 -15.43 -1.96
C ASN A 222 23.40 -15.26 -3.48
N GLY A 223 23.92 -14.15 -3.98
CA GLY A 223 23.98 -13.85 -5.41
C GLY A 223 22.62 -13.66 -6.08
N TRP A 224 21.55 -13.37 -5.31
CA TRP A 224 20.21 -13.22 -5.84
C TRP A 224 20.05 -11.94 -6.66
N THR A 225 19.20 -12.01 -7.69
CA THR A 225 18.67 -10.79 -8.29
C THR A 225 17.79 -10.03 -7.28
N ARG A 226 17.52 -8.76 -7.52
CA ARG A 226 16.61 -7.97 -6.68
C ARG A 226 15.21 -8.59 -6.64
N ALA A 227 14.70 -9.01 -7.80
CA ALA A 227 13.40 -9.67 -7.89
C ALA A 227 13.35 -11.00 -7.13
N GLU A 228 14.45 -11.76 -7.12
CA GLU A 228 14.53 -12.99 -6.34
C GLU A 228 14.55 -12.71 -4.83
N ALA A 229 15.28 -11.70 -4.36
CA ALA A 229 15.30 -11.34 -2.95
C ALA A 229 13.88 -10.93 -2.45
N ILE A 230 13.14 -10.14 -3.23
CA ILE A 230 11.76 -9.77 -2.90
C ILE A 230 10.85 -11.01 -2.88
N ARG A 231 10.97 -11.89 -3.86
CA ARG A 231 10.22 -13.16 -3.92
C ARG A 231 10.49 -14.02 -2.68
N GLN A 232 11.74 -14.20 -2.31
CA GLN A 232 12.14 -15.01 -1.16
C GLN A 232 11.65 -14.43 0.17
N PHE A 233 11.68 -13.10 0.33
CA PHE A 233 11.08 -12.44 1.49
C PHE A 233 9.59 -12.78 1.62
N LEU A 234 8.81 -12.61 0.54
CA LEU A 234 7.38 -12.90 0.54
C LEU A 234 7.09 -14.38 0.77
N HIS A 235 7.88 -15.27 0.15
CA HIS A 235 7.80 -16.72 0.37
C HIS A 235 7.94 -17.07 1.85
N GLN A 236 8.96 -16.52 2.53
CA GLN A 236 9.20 -16.77 3.95
C GLN A 236 8.12 -16.12 4.84
N ALA A 237 7.58 -14.96 4.46
CA ALA A 237 6.55 -14.27 5.23
C ALA A 237 5.19 -14.96 5.18
N LYS A 238 4.86 -15.66 4.10
CA LYS A 238 3.54 -16.25 3.84
C LYS A 238 3.11 -17.23 4.92
N SER A 239 3.94 -18.23 5.22
CA SER A 239 3.58 -19.29 6.18
C SER A 239 3.36 -18.77 7.61
N PRO A 240 4.22 -17.91 8.20
CA PRO A 240 3.97 -17.34 9.52
C PRO A 240 2.67 -16.52 9.61
N VAL A 241 2.33 -15.77 8.56
CA VAL A 241 1.08 -14.98 8.51
C VAL A 241 -0.14 -15.91 8.39
N HIS A 242 -0.11 -16.88 7.46
CA HIS A 242 -1.21 -17.84 7.26
C HIS A 242 -1.48 -18.69 8.50
N ARG A 243 -0.44 -19.14 9.24
CA ARG A 243 -0.62 -19.91 10.49
C ARG A 243 -1.34 -19.11 11.58
N ASN A 244 -1.32 -17.78 11.50
CA ASN A 244 -2.08 -16.91 12.42
C ASN A 244 -3.43 -16.46 11.83
N GLY A 245 -3.90 -17.09 10.75
CA GLY A 245 -5.25 -16.90 10.18
C GLY A 245 -5.40 -15.76 9.17
N ALA A 246 -4.36 -14.97 8.92
CA ALA A 246 -4.43 -13.83 8.02
C ALA A 246 -3.98 -14.17 6.59
N LYS A 247 -4.49 -13.43 5.59
CA LYS A 247 -4.02 -13.44 4.20
C LYS A 247 -2.76 -12.58 4.04
N VAL A 248 -2.05 -12.76 2.93
CA VAL A 248 -0.88 -11.96 2.57
C VAL A 248 -1.15 -11.18 1.30
N SER A 249 -0.85 -9.88 1.30
CA SER A 249 -0.83 -9.05 0.11
C SER A 249 0.43 -8.23 -0.01
N ALA A 250 0.70 -7.72 -1.22
CA ALA A 250 1.85 -6.87 -1.48
C ALA A 250 1.47 -5.68 -2.37
N ASP A 251 1.90 -4.50 -1.97
CA ASP A 251 1.80 -3.29 -2.77
C ASP A 251 2.93 -3.22 -3.79
N VAL A 252 2.58 -2.95 -5.03
CA VAL A 252 3.54 -2.80 -6.13
C VAL A 252 3.28 -1.50 -6.88
N PHE A 253 4.31 -0.95 -7.51
CA PHE A 253 4.10 0.21 -8.38
C PHE A 253 3.10 -0.13 -9.47
N GLY A 254 2.25 0.84 -9.83
CA GLY A 254 1.25 0.66 -10.89
C GLY A 254 1.85 0.21 -12.21
N LEU A 255 3.04 0.72 -12.57
CA LEU A 255 3.78 0.34 -13.78
C LEU A 255 4.27 -1.12 -13.78
N VAL A 256 4.35 -1.80 -12.64
CA VAL A 256 4.71 -3.23 -12.58
C VAL A 256 3.70 -4.10 -13.34
N THR A 257 2.47 -3.63 -13.50
CA THR A 257 1.46 -4.30 -14.34
C THR A 257 1.91 -4.45 -15.80
N SER A 258 2.70 -3.51 -16.33
CA SER A 258 3.10 -3.42 -17.73
C SER A 258 4.61 -3.62 -17.95
N ALA A 259 5.45 -3.40 -16.93
CA ALA A 259 6.90 -3.47 -17.05
C ALA A 259 7.40 -4.88 -17.41
N SER A 260 8.34 -5.00 -18.34
CA SER A 260 8.93 -6.27 -18.75
C SER A 260 10.02 -6.77 -17.78
N ASP A 261 10.60 -5.86 -16.98
CA ASP A 261 11.67 -6.11 -16.02
C ASP A 261 11.20 -5.89 -14.56
N ASP A 262 12.12 -5.79 -13.63
CA ASP A 262 11.86 -5.50 -12.21
C ASP A 262 11.93 -4.01 -11.86
N MET A 263 11.96 -3.14 -12.87
CA MET A 263 12.10 -1.67 -12.77
C MET A 263 13.34 -1.20 -11.97
N GLY A 264 14.32 -2.09 -11.82
CA GLY A 264 15.50 -1.85 -10.98
C GLY A 264 15.20 -1.76 -9.48
N ILE A 265 13.99 -2.11 -9.05
CA ILE A 265 13.54 -2.07 -7.66
C ILE A 265 13.18 -3.46 -7.09
N GLY A 266 13.30 -4.51 -7.89
CA GLY A 266 12.99 -5.88 -7.50
C GLY A 266 11.50 -6.24 -7.59
N GLN A 267 10.64 -5.37 -8.07
CA GLN A 267 9.23 -5.66 -8.26
C GLN A 267 8.96 -6.26 -9.65
N ARG A 268 8.84 -7.57 -9.70
CA ARG A 268 8.47 -8.30 -10.92
C ARG A 268 7.14 -9.01 -10.68
N TRP A 269 6.15 -8.77 -11.56
CA TRP A 269 4.79 -9.27 -11.40
C TRP A 269 4.70 -10.75 -11.07
N ARG A 270 5.34 -11.61 -11.90
CA ARG A 270 5.36 -13.06 -11.70
C ARG A 270 5.98 -13.46 -10.36
N SER A 271 7.11 -12.83 -9.99
CA SER A 271 7.85 -13.15 -8.77
C SER A 271 7.03 -12.86 -7.50
N ILE A 272 6.28 -11.76 -7.50
CA ILE A 272 5.43 -11.37 -6.37
C ILE A 272 4.10 -12.12 -6.40
N GLY A 273 3.43 -12.16 -7.56
CA GLY A 273 2.09 -12.70 -7.70
C GLY A 273 1.94 -14.20 -7.41
N GLN A 274 3.02 -14.98 -7.41
CA GLN A 274 3.00 -16.40 -7.00
C GLN A 274 3.12 -16.59 -5.48
N GLU A 275 3.60 -15.59 -4.75
CA GLU A 275 3.90 -15.73 -3.32
C GLU A 275 2.83 -15.11 -2.40
N VAL A 276 1.90 -14.31 -2.93
CA VAL A 276 0.88 -13.61 -2.14
C VAL A 276 -0.54 -14.05 -2.50
N ASP A 277 -1.52 -13.80 -1.61
CA ASP A 277 -2.94 -14.05 -1.90
C ASP A 277 -3.54 -12.94 -2.76
N TYR A 278 -3.11 -11.68 -2.53
CA TYR A 278 -3.51 -10.51 -3.31
C TYR A 278 -2.29 -9.71 -3.75
N ILE A 279 -2.32 -9.19 -4.98
CA ILE A 279 -1.36 -8.21 -5.47
C ILE A 279 -2.09 -6.89 -5.67
N SER A 280 -1.55 -5.81 -5.10
CA SER A 280 -2.20 -4.50 -5.04
C SER A 280 -1.36 -3.46 -5.79
N PRO A 281 -1.52 -3.35 -7.13
CA PRO A 281 -0.84 -2.32 -7.88
C PRO A 281 -1.39 -0.94 -7.52
N MET A 282 -0.50 0.01 -7.22
CA MET A 282 -0.80 1.40 -6.91
C MET A 282 -1.08 2.17 -8.20
N ILE A 283 -2.31 2.06 -8.71
CA ILE A 283 -2.71 2.69 -9.97
C ILE A 283 -3.19 4.12 -9.66
N TYR A 284 -2.24 5.01 -9.47
CA TYR A 284 -2.50 6.44 -9.28
C TYR A 284 -2.22 7.17 -10.59
N PRO A 285 -3.22 7.68 -11.33
CA PRO A 285 -3.00 8.34 -12.61
C PRO A 285 -1.95 9.44 -12.57
N SER A 286 -1.88 10.21 -11.47
CA SER A 286 -0.85 11.24 -11.26
C SER A 286 0.59 10.72 -11.21
N HIS A 287 0.80 9.41 -11.04
CA HIS A 287 2.13 8.78 -10.96
C HIS A 287 2.58 8.16 -12.29
N TYR A 288 1.76 8.27 -13.32
CA TYR A 288 2.11 7.85 -14.67
C TYR A 288 2.66 9.02 -15.47
N GLY A 289 3.70 8.75 -16.26
CA GLY A 289 4.29 9.77 -17.11
C GLY A 289 3.47 10.02 -18.37
N ASN A 290 3.56 11.24 -18.90
CA ASN A 290 2.88 11.64 -20.12
C ASN A 290 3.21 10.71 -21.29
N GLY A 291 2.18 10.33 -22.07
CA GLY A 291 2.28 9.42 -23.20
C GLY A 291 2.17 7.93 -22.84
N ILE A 292 2.07 7.57 -21.55
CA ILE A 292 1.82 6.17 -21.18
C ILE A 292 0.49 5.69 -21.75
N TYR A 293 0.44 4.48 -22.27
CA TYR A 293 -0.73 3.92 -22.94
C TYR A 293 -1.33 4.80 -24.05
N GLY A 294 -0.54 5.72 -24.63
CA GLY A 294 -1.01 6.72 -25.59
C GLY A 294 -1.75 7.90 -24.96
N VAL A 295 -1.83 7.97 -23.65
CA VAL A 295 -2.52 9.05 -22.92
C VAL A 295 -1.54 10.20 -22.66
N ARG A 296 -1.83 11.38 -23.21
CA ARG A 296 -0.94 12.55 -23.12
C ARG A 296 -0.78 13.04 -21.68
N ASP A 297 -1.89 13.22 -20.96
CA ASP A 297 -1.95 13.78 -19.61
C ASP A 297 -2.66 12.77 -18.67
N PRO A 298 -1.93 11.76 -18.12
CA PRO A 298 -2.54 10.62 -17.39
C PRO A 298 -3.44 11.02 -16.22
N ASP A 299 -3.08 12.04 -15.45
CA ASP A 299 -3.87 12.48 -14.28
C ASP A 299 -5.26 13.01 -14.67
N MET A 300 -5.40 13.52 -15.91
CA MET A 300 -6.67 13.98 -16.47
C MET A 300 -7.57 12.85 -17.00
N HIS A 301 -7.06 11.62 -17.09
CA HIS A 301 -7.75 10.48 -17.73
C HIS A 301 -7.75 9.23 -16.83
N PRO A 302 -8.34 9.29 -15.61
CA PRO A 302 -8.28 8.22 -14.62
C PRO A 302 -8.86 6.91 -15.11
N TYR A 303 -9.99 6.93 -15.86
CA TYR A 303 -10.57 5.73 -16.44
C TYR A 303 -9.60 5.01 -17.39
N ALA A 304 -8.98 5.75 -18.31
CA ALA A 304 -8.08 5.15 -19.29
C ALA A 304 -6.87 4.50 -18.63
N ILE A 305 -6.22 5.18 -17.69
CA ILE A 305 -5.04 4.66 -16.99
C ILE A 305 -5.39 3.40 -16.20
N VAL A 306 -6.48 3.41 -15.43
CA VAL A 306 -6.88 2.25 -14.62
C VAL A 306 -7.27 1.08 -15.53
N SER A 307 -8.01 1.33 -16.61
CA SER A 307 -8.43 0.29 -17.57
C SER A 307 -7.23 -0.40 -18.23
N HIS A 308 -6.25 0.37 -18.74
CA HIS A 308 -5.06 -0.20 -19.38
C HIS A 308 -4.19 -0.98 -18.38
N ALA A 309 -3.91 -0.42 -17.20
CA ALA A 309 -3.10 -1.09 -16.17
C ALA A 309 -3.75 -2.41 -15.73
N MET A 310 -5.08 -2.45 -15.60
CA MET A 310 -5.79 -3.66 -15.20
C MET A 310 -5.87 -4.70 -16.34
N ALA A 311 -6.00 -4.28 -17.59
CA ALA A 311 -5.92 -5.18 -18.72
C ALA A 311 -4.55 -5.89 -18.78
N ASP A 312 -3.45 -5.15 -18.59
CA ASP A 312 -2.11 -5.72 -18.52
C ASP A 312 -1.93 -6.67 -17.33
N ALA A 313 -2.42 -6.30 -16.15
CA ALA A 313 -2.39 -7.15 -14.96
C ALA A 313 -3.12 -8.49 -15.19
N LYS A 314 -4.31 -8.45 -15.80
CA LYS A 314 -5.09 -9.65 -16.14
C LYS A 314 -4.34 -10.53 -17.14
N LYS A 315 -3.78 -9.94 -18.20
CA LYS A 315 -2.96 -10.67 -19.19
C LYS A 315 -1.80 -11.40 -18.54
N ARG A 316 -1.12 -10.75 -17.58
CA ARG A 316 -0.02 -11.38 -16.82
C ARG A 316 -0.51 -12.52 -15.93
N ASN A 317 -1.64 -12.35 -15.24
CA ASN A 317 -2.23 -13.43 -14.44
C ASN A 317 -2.66 -14.62 -15.31
N GLN A 318 -3.21 -14.36 -16.48
CA GLN A 318 -3.53 -15.43 -17.46
C GLN A 318 -2.28 -16.18 -17.91
N ALA A 319 -1.20 -15.47 -18.23
CA ALA A 319 0.07 -16.09 -18.62
C ALA A 319 0.69 -16.90 -17.46
N MET A 320 0.56 -16.45 -16.21
CA MET A 320 0.98 -17.21 -15.03
C MET A 320 0.15 -18.49 -14.90
N ALA A 321 -1.17 -18.40 -15.00
CA ALA A 321 -2.06 -19.56 -14.92
C ALA A 321 -1.78 -20.58 -16.04
N ALA A 322 -1.57 -20.12 -17.27
CA ALA A 322 -1.19 -20.97 -18.40
C ALA A 322 0.16 -21.68 -18.21
N SER A 323 1.05 -21.13 -17.36
CA SER A 323 2.32 -21.78 -16.98
C SER A 323 2.22 -22.65 -15.72
N GLY A 324 1.00 -22.99 -15.26
CA GLY A 324 0.76 -23.84 -14.10
C GLY A 324 0.92 -23.14 -12.73
N LEU A 325 1.12 -21.84 -12.71
CA LEU A 325 1.19 -21.09 -11.45
C LEU A 325 -0.21 -20.63 -11.01
N LYS A 326 -0.41 -20.52 -9.70
CA LYS A 326 -1.60 -19.89 -9.13
C LYS A 326 -1.33 -18.40 -8.94
N PRO A 327 -1.87 -17.49 -9.78
CA PRO A 327 -1.64 -16.07 -9.62
C PRO A 327 -2.41 -15.50 -8.44
N ALA A 328 -1.86 -14.44 -7.84
CA ALA A 328 -2.56 -13.66 -6.82
C ALA A 328 -3.83 -13.01 -7.38
N LYS A 329 -4.84 -12.80 -6.52
CA LYS A 329 -6.03 -12.00 -6.85
C LYS A 329 -5.63 -10.53 -6.99
N LEU A 330 -6.34 -9.81 -7.88
CA LEU A 330 -6.10 -8.38 -8.13
C LEU A 330 -6.91 -7.55 -7.16
N ARG A 331 -6.24 -6.64 -6.44
CA ARG A 331 -6.90 -5.61 -5.61
C ARG A 331 -6.09 -4.32 -5.68
N PRO A 332 -6.30 -3.52 -6.72
CA PRO A 332 -5.54 -2.29 -6.93
C PRO A 332 -5.85 -1.23 -5.89
N TRP A 333 -4.87 -0.38 -5.64
CA TRP A 333 -5.04 0.92 -5.03
C TRP A 333 -5.46 1.94 -6.09
N LEU A 334 -6.47 2.74 -5.79
CA LEU A 334 -6.98 3.83 -6.60
C LEU A 334 -6.67 5.18 -5.93
N GLN A 335 -6.49 6.21 -6.75
CA GLN A 335 -6.20 7.57 -6.31
C GLN A 335 -7.46 8.23 -5.74
N SER A 336 -7.41 8.67 -4.47
CA SER A 336 -8.46 9.45 -3.82
C SER A 336 -7.88 10.72 -3.21
N PHE A 337 -6.98 11.38 -3.94
CA PHE A 337 -6.33 12.63 -3.57
C PHE A 337 -6.02 13.45 -4.82
N THR A 338 -6.03 14.78 -4.72
CA THR A 338 -5.64 15.69 -5.80
C THR A 338 -4.13 15.89 -5.79
N ALA A 339 -3.46 15.63 -6.90
CA ALA A 339 -2.00 15.74 -7.08
C ALA A 339 -1.63 17.15 -7.60
N THR A 340 -1.69 18.16 -6.75
CA THR A 340 -1.45 19.57 -7.14
C THR A 340 -0.07 19.88 -7.70
N TRP A 341 0.89 18.95 -7.57
CA TRP A 341 2.25 19.05 -8.14
C TRP A 341 2.36 18.54 -9.58
N VAL A 342 1.29 17.94 -10.12
CA VAL A 342 1.20 17.49 -11.53
C VAL A 342 0.51 18.57 -12.34
N HIS A 343 0.96 18.80 -13.58
CA HIS A 343 0.36 19.80 -14.46
C HIS A 343 0.24 19.26 -15.89
N PRO A 344 -0.98 19.27 -16.48
CA PRO A 344 -2.26 19.58 -15.82
C PRO A 344 -2.66 18.51 -14.79
N HIS A 345 -3.48 18.86 -13.80
CA HIS A 345 -4.03 17.91 -12.85
C HIS A 345 -5.55 18.04 -12.74
N MET A 346 -6.20 16.93 -12.39
CA MET A 346 -7.63 16.85 -12.11
C MET A 346 -7.87 16.97 -10.60
N VAL A 347 -8.99 17.58 -10.23
CA VAL A 347 -9.50 17.46 -8.85
C VAL A 347 -10.12 16.07 -8.69
N TYR A 348 -9.57 15.27 -7.77
CA TYR A 348 -10.04 13.91 -7.50
C TYR A 348 -11.22 13.95 -6.53
N ASP A 349 -12.36 14.38 -7.06
CA ASP A 349 -13.67 14.38 -6.41
C ASP A 349 -14.34 12.99 -6.50
N LYS A 350 -15.61 12.93 -6.11
CA LYS A 350 -16.44 11.72 -6.21
C LYS A 350 -16.52 11.17 -7.64
N GLN A 351 -16.58 12.03 -8.66
CA GLN A 351 -16.71 11.59 -10.05
C GLN A 351 -15.42 10.93 -10.55
N ALA A 352 -14.25 11.54 -10.27
CA ALA A 352 -12.96 10.98 -10.64
C ALA A 352 -12.69 9.62 -9.95
N VAL A 353 -13.14 9.43 -8.71
CA VAL A 353 -13.07 8.14 -8.02
C VAL A 353 -13.99 7.11 -8.69
N LYS A 354 -15.23 7.50 -9.05
CA LYS A 354 -16.19 6.62 -9.74
C LYS A 354 -15.69 6.17 -11.11
N GLU A 355 -15.01 7.03 -11.86
CA GLU A 355 -14.42 6.67 -13.16
C GLU A 355 -13.36 5.57 -13.02
N GLN A 356 -12.52 5.64 -12.00
CA GLN A 356 -11.54 4.61 -11.70
C GLN A 356 -12.23 3.27 -11.34
N ILE A 357 -13.26 3.32 -10.49
CA ILE A 357 -14.02 2.13 -10.09
C ILE A 357 -14.75 1.53 -11.29
N LYS A 358 -15.35 2.37 -12.16
CA LYS A 358 -15.97 1.92 -13.40
C LYS A 358 -14.97 1.17 -14.29
N ALA A 359 -13.75 1.72 -14.44
CA ALA A 359 -12.70 1.06 -15.22
C ALA A 359 -12.34 -0.32 -14.66
N LEU A 360 -12.32 -0.50 -13.32
CA LEU A 360 -12.13 -1.81 -12.69
C LEU A 360 -13.27 -2.77 -13.01
N HIS A 361 -14.52 -2.33 -12.84
CA HIS A 361 -15.71 -3.15 -13.09
C HIS A 361 -15.78 -3.60 -14.55
N ASP A 362 -15.47 -2.72 -15.50
CA ASP A 362 -15.42 -3.04 -16.93
C ASP A 362 -14.31 -4.09 -17.24
N GLN A 363 -13.28 -4.17 -16.39
CA GLN A 363 -12.27 -5.23 -16.43
C GLN A 363 -12.63 -6.47 -15.61
N GLY A 364 -13.81 -6.53 -14.98
CA GLY A 364 -14.28 -7.64 -14.14
C GLY A 364 -13.57 -7.72 -12.77
N VAL A 365 -13.04 -6.61 -12.26
CA VAL A 365 -12.40 -6.51 -10.95
C VAL A 365 -13.30 -5.69 -10.01
N ASN A 366 -13.71 -6.29 -8.89
CA ASN A 366 -14.62 -5.67 -7.92
C ASN A 366 -13.94 -5.31 -6.60
N ASP A 367 -12.73 -5.80 -6.38
CA ASP A 367 -11.89 -5.51 -5.21
C ASP A 367 -11.06 -4.27 -5.49
N PHE A 368 -11.02 -3.32 -4.55
CA PHE A 368 -10.15 -2.13 -4.63
C PHE A 368 -9.87 -1.52 -3.27
N LEU A 369 -8.84 -0.69 -3.22
CA LEU A 369 -8.47 0.11 -2.07
C LEU A 369 -8.34 1.58 -2.51
N LEU A 370 -8.83 2.52 -1.71
CA LEU A 370 -8.70 3.95 -1.94
C LEU A 370 -7.56 4.53 -1.10
N TRP A 371 -6.64 5.22 -1.77
CA TRP A 371 -5.53 5.89 -1.11
C TRP A 371 -5.78 7.38 -0.95
N SER A 372 -5.76 7.85 0.29
CA SER A 372 -5.68 9.26 0.65
C SER A 372 -4.81 9.40 1.90
N ALA A 373 -3.64 10.03 1.79
CA ALA A 373 -2.74 10.23 2.94
C ALA A 373 -3.41 11.05 4.06
N ALA A 374 -4.35 11.93 3.71
CA ALA A 374 -5.15 12.70 4.65
C ALA A 374 -6.28 11.90 5.31
N CYS A 375 -6.52 10.65 4.87
CA CYS A 375 -7.65 9.81 5.27
C CYS A 375 -9.01 10.52 5.11
N LYS A 376 -9.16 11.32 4.03
CA LYS A 376 -10.39 11.99 3.63
C LYS A 376 -10.85 11.40 2.30
N TYR A 377 -12.14 11.04 2.20
CA TYR A 377 -12.67 10.30 1.06
C TYR A 377 -13.92 10.95 0.51
N ASN A 378 -13.88 11.34 -0.77
CA ASN A 378 -15.02 11.87 -1.53
C ASN A 378 -15.75 10.71 -2.23
N TYR A 379 -16.35 9.80 -1.44
CA TYR A 379 -16.95 8.57 -1.95
C TYR A 379 -18.48 8.62 -2.06
N ARG A 380 -19.13 9.48 -1.26
CA ARG A 380 -20.59 9.66 -1.23
C ARG A 380 -21.11 10.57 -2.34
#